data_daab4c0d2fa7ad9bd296bbf1b1081d48
#
_entry.id   daab4c0d2fa7ad9bd296bbf1b1081d48
#
_cell.length_a   1.000
_cell.length_b   1.000
_cell.length_c   1.000
_cell.angle_alpha   90.00
_cell.angle_beta   90.00
_cell.angle_gamma   90.00
#
_symmetry.space_group_name_H-M   'P 1'
#
loop_
_entity.id
_entity.type
_entity.pdbx_description
1 polymer ?
#
loop_
_entity_poly.entity_id
_entity_poly.type
_entity_poly.pdbx_seq_one_letter_code
_entity_poly.pdbx_strand_id
1 'polypeptide(L)'
;MNHTPCVALGLTLLSQPLLAAEGGFFEDSKATLSARNYYFSRDFSDIVGANKQSKAEEWAQGFILDFKSGYTPGPVGFGVDALGLLGIKLDSSPDRTNTGLLPVHGDGRAADEYSRLAPTFKARISKTELRAGELQPNLPVLTFSDIRLLPPTYQGLSLSSSEIDGLTMQAGHLKSTHLRNEGGDGKMNAMLGHVPMRQAESDAFNYVGGDYAFNANQSSVSLWYGQLEDIYQQGFVGLKHSKPVGDWVLSANLGYFTAREQGDALLGNIDNQAFFSLFTARHGGHSFHAGYQAFMAIARSHGYSPTSRRWATRCRPMSLPTPMNARIRCATTTTSPPWACRA
;
A
#
# COMPACT_ATOMS: atom_id res chain seq x y z
N MET A 1 -1.05 -16.01 -23.39
CA MET A 1 -0.77 -15.51 -22.03
C MET A 1 -1.90 -16.00 -21.13
N ASN A 2 -1.70 -17.16 -20.53
CA ASN A 2 -2.68 -17.75 -19.63
C ASN A 2 -2.41 -17.20 -18.22
N HIS A 3 -3.29 -16.35 -17.73
CA HIS A 3 -3.27 -15.88 -16.36
C HIS A 3 -4.08 -16.85 -15.49
N THR A 4 -3.40 -17.66 -14.71
CA THR A 4 -4.04 -18.48 -13.68
C THR A 4 -4.41 -17.58 -12.49
N PRO A 5 -5.65 -17.55 -12.02
CA PRO A 5 -6.03 -16.72 -10.88
C PRO A 5 -5.41 -17.25 -9.59
N CYS A 6 -4.72 -16.37 -8.85
CA CYS A 6 -4.29 -16.66 -7.47
C CYS A 6 -5.53 -16.64 -6.57
N VAL A 7 -5.86 -17.78 -5.97
CA VAL A 7 -6.88 -17.86 -4.92
C VAL A 7 -6.19 -17.72 -3.58
N ALA A 8 -6.40 -16.59 -2.92
CA ALA A 8 -6.02 -16.40 -1.51
C ALA A 8 -7.23 -16.70 -0.63
N LEU A 9 -7.17 -17.81 0.10
CA LEU A 9 -8.20 -18.17 1.09
C LEU A 9 -7.78 -17.57 2.44
N GLY A 10 -8.41 -16.47 2.84
CA GLY A 10 -8.23 -15.85 4.14
C GLY A 10 -9.25 -16.39 5.14
N LEU A 11 -8.79 -17.09 6.18
CA LEU A 11 -9.61 -17.50 7.31
C LEU A 11 -9.45 -16.45 8.42
N THR A 12 -10.49 -15.66 8.68
CA THR A 12 -10.49 -14.65 9.76
C THR A 12 -11.26 -15.25 10.95
N LEU A 13 -10.55 -15.57 12.02
CA LEU A 13 -11.15 -15.95 13.28
C LEU A 13 -11.49 -14.68 14.06
N LEU A 14 -12.78 -14.34 14.14
CA LEU A 14 -13.30 -13.25 14.95
C LEU A 14 -13.46 -13.72 16.40
N SER A 15 -12.61 -13.23 17.30
CA SER A 15 -12.89 -13.30 18.73
C SER A 15 -13.90 -12.23 19.10
N GLN A 16 -15.04 -12.62 19.67
CA GLN A 16 -16.06 -11.68 20.17
C GLN A 16 -15.57 -11.01 21.48
N PRO A 17 -15.78 -9.71 21.65
CA PRO A 17 -15.43 -9.05 22.92
C PRO A 17 -16.43 -9.41 24.01
N LEU A 18 -15.91 -9.76 25.18
CA LEU A 18 -16.67 -9.82 26.42
C LEU A 18 -17.04 -8.39 26.86
N LEU A 19 -18.24 -8.23 27.37
CA LEU A 19 -18.95 -7.00 27.68
C LEU A 19 -18.17 -5.92 28.46
N ALA A 20 -18.42 -4.70 28.04
CA ALA A 20 -18.01 -3.39 28.44
C ALA A 20 -17.91 -3.12 29.95
N ALA A 21 -16.74 -2.67 30.36
CA ALA A 21 -16.52 -1.64 31.37
C ALA A 21 -15.79 -0.48 30.66
N GLU A 22 -15.89 0.73 31.21
CA GLU A 22 -15.31 1.97 30.64
C GLU A 22 -13.96 1.74 29.98
N GLY A 23 -13.86 2.08 28.66
CA GLY A 23 -12.76 1.73 27.77
C GLY A 23 -11.37 1.98 28.38
N GLY A 24 -10.49 1.01 28.23
CA GLY A 24 -9.15 1.01 28.79
C GLY A 24 -8.13 0.29 27.91
N PHE A 25 -6.88 0.28 28.39
CA PHE A 25 -5.77 -0.31 27.65
C PHE A 25 -6.04 -1.77 27.22
N PHE A 26 -6.60 -2.59 28.12
CA PHE A 26 -6.88 -4.01 27.84
C PHE A 26 -8.29 -4.23 27.28
N GLU A 27 -9.29 -3.52 27.77
CA GLU A 27 -10.71 -3.69 27.42
C GLU A 27 -10.96 -3.35 25.94
N ASP A 28 -10.29 -2.32 25.41
CA ASP A 28 -10.38 -1.91 24.02
C ASP A 28 -9.36 -2.63 23.10
N SER A 29 -8.57 -3.56 23.66
CA SER A 29 -7.57 -4.28 22.88
C SER A 29 -8.22 -5.23 21.89
N LYS A 30 -7.65 -5.30 20.70
CA LYS A 30 -8.08 -6.18 19.61
C LYS A 30 -6.90 -6.98 19.09
N ALA A 31 -7.10 -8.27 18.90
CA ALA A 31 -6.14 -9.15 18.22
C ALA A 31 -6.81 -9.83 17.03
N THR A 32 -6.17 -9.79 15.90
CA THR A 32 -6.62 -10.48 14.69
C THR A 32 -5.49 -11.35 14.18
N LEU A 33 -5.76 -12.65 14.01
CA LEU A 33 -4.85 -13.59 13.37
C LEU A 33 -5.35 -13.91 11.98
N SER A 34 -4.53 -13.65 10.97
CA SER A 34 -4.81 -13.97 9.58
C SER A 34 -3.83 -15.04 9.09
N ALA A 35 -4.34 -16.07 8.42
CA ALA A 35 -3.54 -17.06 7.72
C ALA A 35 -3.68 -16.85 6.22
N ARG A 36 -2.55 -16.84 5.51
CA ARG A 36 -2.51 -16.57 4.07
C ARG A 36 -1.70 -17.66 3.38
N ASN A 37 -2.37 -18.48 2.57
CA ASN A 37 -1.70 -19.43 1.69
C ASN A 37 -1.49 -18.79 0.32
N TYR A 38 -0.27 -18.78 -0.19
CA TYR A 38 0.07 -18.09 -1.42
C TYR A 38 0.93 -18.95 -2.32
N TYR A 39 0.42 -19.27 -3.50
CA TYR A 39 1.16 -19.87 -4.59
C TYR A 39 1.34 -18.82 -5.70
N PHE A 40 2.57 -18.65 -6.15
CA PHE A 40 2.91 -17.73 -7.22
C PHE A 40 3.74 -18.42 -8.28
N SER A 41 3.32 -18.32 -9.54
CA SER A 41 4.06 -18.83 -10.68
C SER A 41 4.10 -17.79 -11.80
N ARG A 42 5.28 -17.61 -12.38
CA ARG A 42 5.50 -16.74 -13.53
C ARG A 42 6.56 -17.33 -14.45
N ASP A 43 6.19 -17.61 -15.69
CA ASP A 43 7.10 -18.03 -16.74
C ASP A 43 7.68 -16.81 -17.46
N PHE A 44 8.96 -16.87 -17.83
CA PHE A 44 9.66 -15.87 -18.60
C PHE A 44 9.78 -16.35 -20.04
N SER A 45 9.18 -15.68 -21.01
CA SER A 45 9.17 -16.08 -22.42
C SER A 45 10.49 -15.79 -23.14
N ASP A 46 11.21 -14.77 -22.67
CA ASP A 46 12.47 -14.35 -23.29
C ASP A 46 13.58 -14.32 -22.25
N ILE A 47 14.44 -15.32 -22.28
CA ILE A 47 15.58 -15.43 -21.38
C ILE A 47 16.78 -14.73 -22.01
N VAL A 48 16.92 -13.42 -21.73
CA VAL A 48 18.05 -12.62 -22.25
C VAL A 48 18.90 -12.14 -21.06
N GLY A 49 20.21 -12.43 -21.09
CA GLY A 49 21.18 -11.92 -20.13
C GLY A 49 21.74 -12.96 -19.17
N ALA A 50 22.41 -12.50 -18.12
CA ALA A 50 23.11 -13.33 -17.13
C ALA A 50 22.20 -14.19 -16.25
N ASN A 51 20.94 -13.74 -16.03
CA ASN A 51 19.95 -14.49 -15.28
C ASN A 51 19.14 -15.40 -16.21
N LYS A 52 19.55 -16.65 -16.30
CA LYS A 52 18.91 -17.66 -17.15
C LYS A 52 17.72 -18.35 -16.49
N GLN A 53 17.04 -17.69 -15.55
CA GLN A 53 15.88 -18.26 -14.88
C GLN A 53 14.68 -18.22 -15.83
N SER A 54 14.14 -19.38 -16.19
CA SER A 54 12.97 -19.51 -17.09
C SER A 54 11.63 -19.34 -16.36
N LYS A 55 11.62 -19.55 -15.05
CA LYS A 55 10.42 -19.55 -14.22
C LYS A 55 10.71 -19.00 -12.83
N ALA A 56 9.75 -18.25 -12.25
CA ALA A 56 9.72 -17.96 -10.82
C ALA A 56 8.47 -18.58 -10.23
N GLU A 57 8.62 -19.50 -9.27
CA GLU A 57 7.53 -20.26 -8.69
C GLU A 57 7.84 -20.62 -7.25
N GLU A 58 6.98 -20.19 -6.36
CA GLU A 58 7.10 -20.45 -4.93
C GLU A 58 5.72 -20.63 -4.32
N TRP A 59 5.64 -21.50 -3.33
CA TRP A 59 4.46 -21.74 -2.51
C TRP A 59 4.83 -21.51 -1.05
N ALA A 60 4.04 -20.69 -0.35
CA ALA A 60 4.34 -20.30 1.01
C ALA A 60 3.06 -20.09 1.83
N GLN A 61 3.19 -20.29 3.14
CA GLN A 61 2.18 -20.02 4.15
C GLN A 61 2.61 -18.83 5.00
N GLY A 62 1.74 -17.82 5.10
CA GLY A 62 1.93 -16.65 5.97
C GLY A 62 0.95 -16.66 7.13
N PHE A 63 1.42 -16.15 8.28
CA PHE A 63 0.60 -15.83 9.45
C PHE A 63 0.86 -14.38 9.83
N ILE A 64 -0.21 -13.63 10.07
CA ILE A 64 -0.18 -12.21 10.41
C ILE A 64 -1.01 -12.03 11.67
N LEU A 65 -0.36 -11.69 12.78
CA LEU A 65 -1.00 -11.30 14.03
C LEU A 65 -0.99 -9.77 14.13
N ASP A 66 -2.15 -9.15 14.05
CA ASP A 66 -2.36 -7.70 14.26
C ASP A 66 -2.98 -7.49 15.64
N PHE A 67 -2.16 -7.02 16.60
CA PHE A 67 -2.59 -6.64 17.92
C PHE A 67 -2.62 -5.12 18.05
N LYS A 68 -3.73 -4.59 18.54
CA LYS A 68 -3.93 -3.17 18.84
C LYS A 68 -4.44 -3.04 20.26
N SER A 69 -3.66 -2.41 21.15
CA SER A 69 -4.14 -2.09 22.49
C SER A 69 -5.19 -0.97 22.45
N GLY A 70 -5.98 -0.86 23.50
CA GLY A 70 -6.65 0.40 23.84
C GLY A 70 -5.64 1.46 24.30
N TYR A 71 -6.16 2.49 24.98
CA TYR A 71 -5.35 3.55 25.56
C TYR A 71 -5.47 3.54 27.08
N THR A 72 -4.40 3.95 27.77
CA THR A 72 -4.48 4.22 29.20
C THR A 72 -5.47 5.34 29.48
N PRO A 73 -6.20 5.32 30.60
CA PRO A 73 -7.08 6.41 30.99
C PRO A 73 -6.29 7.68 31.32
N GLY A 74 -6.93 8.84 31.15
CA GLY A 74 -6.34 10.15 31.44
C GLY A 74 -6.38 11.12 30.27
N PRO A 75 -5.93 12.38 30.46
CA PRO A 75 -5.93 13.38 29.38
C PRO A 75 -4.96 13.05 28.25
N VAL A 76 -3.92 12.25 28.54
CA VAL A 76 -3.01 11.65 27.56
C VAL A 76 -3.15 10.14 27.69
N GLY A 77 -3.65 9.50 26.64
CA GLY A 77 -3.73 8.05 26.54
C GLY A 77 -2.49 7.48 25.87
N PHE A 78 -1.92 6.40 26.43
CA PHE A 78 -0.81 5.65 25.83
C PHE A 78 -1.26 4.26 25.44
N GLY A 79 -0.71 3.73 24.35
CA GLY A 79 -1.00 2.40 23.86
C GLY A 79 0.17 1.79 23.09
N VAL A 80 0.04 0.51 22.77
CA VAL A 80 1.03 -0.26 21.99
C VAL A 80 0.30 -1.14 20.99
N ASP A 81 0.67 -1.05 19.74
CA ASP A 81 0.27 -1.98 18.70
C ASP A 81 1.44 -2.93 18.41
N ALA A 82 1.17 -4.13 17.94
CA ALA A 82 2.19 -5.08 17.52
C ALA A 82 1.72 -5.88 16.31
N LEU A 83 2.54 -5.91 15.26
CA LEU A 83 2.32 -6.73 14.08
C LEU A 83 3.32 -7.89 14.10
N GLY A 84 2.81 -9.10 14.34
CA GLY A 84 3.59 -10.34 14.25
C GLY A 84 3.46 -10.94 12.85
N LEU A 85 4.58 -11.21 12.19
CA LEU A 85 4.63 -11.74 10.84
C LEU A 85 5.46 -13.01 10.82
N LEU A 86 4.93 -14.08 10.20
CA LEU A 86 5.63 -15.35 9.99
C LEU A 86 5.33 -15.86 8.60
N GLY A 87 6.38 -16.12 7.82
CA GLY A 87 6.30 -16.76 6.51
C GLY A 87 7.03 -18.10 6.53
N ILE A 88 6.40 -19.14 6.03
CA ILE A 88 6.91 -20.52 5.97
C ILE A 88 6.91 -20.98 4.52
N LYS A 89 8.02 -21.47 4.05
CA LYS A 89 8.14 -22.09 2.72
C LYS A 89 7.42 -23.43 2.70
N LEU A 90 6.56 -23.63 1.71
CA LEU A 90 5.95 -24.92 1.40
C LEU A 90 6.64 -25.59 0.21
N ASP A 91 6.96 -24.82 -0.84
CA ASP A 91 7.71 -25.29 -2.00
C ASP A 91 8.50 -24.14 -2.65
N SER A 92 9.76 -24.40 -2.98
CA SER A 92 10.65 -23.56 -3.78
C SER A 92 11.92 -24.34 -4.14
N SER A 93 12.61 -23.90 -5.21
CA SER A 93 13.95 -24.42 -5.56
C SER A 93 14.85 -23.27 -6.08
N PRO A 94 16.19 -23.40 -6.06
CA PRO A 94 17.10 -22.31 -6.43
C PRO A 94 16.89 -21.74 -7.83
N ASP A 95 16.38 -22.55 -8.75
CA ASP A 95 16.08 -22.19 -10.14
C ASP A 95 14.73 -21.50 -10.32
N ARG A 96 13.89 -21.42 -9.27
CA ARG A 96 12.51 -20.88 -9.31
C ARG A 96 12.25 -19.76 -8.30
N THR A 97 13.25 -19.24 -7.59
CA THR A 97 13.13 -18.19 -6.58
C THR A 97 12.76 -16.83 -7.16
N ASN A 98 12.79 -15.77 -6.34
CA ASN A 98 12.53 -14.38 -6.73
C ASN A 98 11.08 -14.03 -7.09
N THR A 99 10.11 -14.71 -6.50
CA THR A 99 8.70 -14.33 -6.61
C THR A 99 8.35 -13.12 -5.73
N GLY A 100 9.19 -12.82 -4.72
CA GLY A 100 8.94 -11.83 -3.67
C GLY A 100 7.99 -12.35 -2.58
N LEU A 101 7.83 -13.68 -2.45
CA LEU A 101 7.14 -14.31 -1.32
C LEU A 101 8.11 -14.59 -0.17
N LEU A 102 9.28 -15.13 -0.48
CA LEU A 102 10.28 -15.60 0.47
C LEU A 102 11.58 -14.80 0.32
N PRO A 103 12.35 -14.61 1.39
CA PRO A 103 13.73 -14.15 1.31
C PRO A 103 14.58 -15.15 0.49
N VAL A 104 15.55 -14.64 -0.25
CA VAL A 104 16.49 -15.47 -1.00
C VAL A 104 17.88 -15.26 -0.42
N HIS A 105 18.53 -16.35 -0.01
CA HIS A 105 19.90 -16.36 0.50
C HIS A 105 20.93 -16.17 -0.62
N GLY A 106 22.17 -15.89 -0.25
CA GLY A 106 23.27 -15.69 -1.20
C GLY A 106 23.60 -16.91 -2.07
N ASP A 107 23.18 -18.12 -1.66
CA ASP A 107 23.29 -19.38 -2.42
C ASP A 107 22.13 -19.59 -3.42
N GLY A 108 21.21 -18.63 -3.53
CA GLY A 108 20.05 -18.67 -4.43
C GLY A 108 18.85 -19.45 -3.89
N ARG A 109 18.92 -20.00 -2.67
CA ARG A 109 17.81 -20.74 -2.07
C ARG A 109 16.85 -19.79 -1.32
N ALA A 110 15.56 -20.09 -1.40
CA ALA A 110 14.57 -19.42 -0.57
C ALA A 110 14.69 -19.88 0.89
N ALA A 111 14.55 -18.94 1.82
CA ALA A 111 14.51 -19.24 3.25
C ALA A 111 13.37 -20.21 3.58
N ASP A 112 13.60 -21.14 4.52
CA ASP A 112 12.59 -22.09 4.97
C ASP A 112 11.49 -21.39 5.77
N GLU A 113 11.91 -20.41 6.57
CA GLU A 113 11.00 -19.54 7.32
C GLU A 113 11.64 -18.15 7.51
N TYR A 114 10.81 -17.18 7.77
CA TYR A 114 11.22 -15.84 8.20
C TYR A 114 10.11 -15.22 9.04
N SER A 115 10.49 -14.43 10.02
CA SER A 115 9.54 -13.82 10.96
C SER A 115 9.98 -12.44 11.38
N ARG A 116 9.02 -11.65 11.85
CA ARG A 116 9.26 -10.33 12.40
C ARG A 116 8.19 -9.96 13.41
N LEU A 117 8.61 -9.30 14.48
CA LEU A 117 7.71 -8.58 15.40
C LEU A 117 7.93 -7.08 15.18
N ALA A 118 6.87 -6.37 14.87
CA ALA A 118 6.85 -4.96 14.50
C ALA A 118 6.02 -4.17 15.52
N PRO A 119 6.62 -3.66 16.62
CA PRO A 119 5.92 -2.88 17.63
C PRO A 119 5.73 -1.43 17.19
N THR A 120 4.63 -0.82 17.64
CA THR A 120 4.32 0.60 17.47
C THR A 120 3.79 1.16 18.78
N PHE A 121 4.49 2.14 19.34
CA PHE A 121 4.00 2.92 20.47
C PHE A 121 3.08 4.02 19.99
N LYS A 122 2.01 4.29 20.73
CA LYS A 122 1.07 5.35 20.41
C LYS A 122 0.70 6.18 21.62
N ALA A 123 0.54 7.48 21.40
CA ALA A 123 0.06 8.43 22.39
C ALA A 123 -1.04 9.28 21.80
N ARG A 124 -2.12 9.52 22.53
CA ARG A 124 -3.28 10.27 22.05
C ARG A 124 -3.66 11.37 23.05
N ILE A 125 -3.92 12.55 22.51
CA ILE A 125 -4.54 13.67 23.22
C ILE A 125 -5.73 14.12 22.39
N SER A 126 -6.94 14.08 22.94
CA SER A 126 -8.17 14.40 22.21
C SER A 126 -8.27 13.57 20.91
N LYS A 127 -8.35 14.21 19.75
CA LYS A 127 -8.38 13.60 18.42
C LYS A 127 -7.02 13.62 17.70
N THR A 128 -5.94 13.89 18.43
CA THR A 128 -4.56 13.92 17.89
C THR A 128 -3.78 12.72 18.42
N GLU A 129 -3.19 11.94 17.53
CA GLU A 129 -2.45 10.71 17.82
C GLU A 129 -1.04 10.77 17.23
N LEU A 130 -0.04 10.49 18.08
CA LEU A 130 1.34 10.24 17.69
C LEU A 130 1.61 8.73 17.71
N ARG A 131 2.25 8.21 16.66
CA ARG A 131 2.73 6.82 16.57
C ARG A 131 4.23 6.81 16.33
N ALA A 132 4.93 5.90 17.00
CA ALA A 132 6.37 5.71 16.91
C ALA A 132 6.69 4.22 16.80
N GLY A 133 7.39 3.79 15.78
CA GLY A 133 7.76 2.40 15.54
C GLY A 133 7.49 1.94 14.12
N GLU A 134 6.97 0.73 13.98
CA GLU A 134 6.67 0.12 12.69
C GLU A 134 5.28 0.53 12.17
N LEU A 135 5.25 1.19 11.04
CA LEU A 135 4.06 1.80 10.46
C LEU A 135 3.70 1.17 9.11
N GLN A 136 2.41 1.19 8.79
CA GLN A 136 1.88 0.80 7.47
C GLN A 136 1.09 1.97 6.87
N PRO A 137 1.76 3.01 6.33
CA PRO A 137 1.09 4.16 5.77
C PRO A 137 0.26 3.76 4.55
N ASN A 138 -0.95 4.30 4.46
CA ASN A 138 -1.85 4.15 3.32
C ASN A 138 -2.32 5.53 2.86
N LEU A 139 -1.39 6.28 2.29
CA LEU A 139 -1.53 7.68 1.90
C LEU A 139 -1.41 7.81 0.38
N PRO A 140 -1.94 8.85 -0.24
CA PRO A 140 -1.77 9.08 -1.69
C PRO A 140 -0.30 9.13 -2.11
N VAL A 141 0.57 9.67 -1.28
CA VAL A 141 2.02 9.81 -1.55
C VAL A 141 2.86 8.62 -1.07
N LEU A 142 2.34 7.75 -0.22
CA LEU A 142 3.00 6.52 0.23
C LEU A 142 1.99 5.46 0.64
N THR A 143 1.90 4.39 -0.14
CA THR A 143 1.04 3.25 0.18
C THR A 143 1.87 2.01 0.38
N PHE A 144 1.72 1.34 1.54
CA PHE A 144 2.27 0.01 1.72
C PHE A 144 1.57 -0.98 0.77
N SER A 145 2.29 -1.96 0.26
CA SER A 145 1.77 -2.87 -0.75
C SER A 145 1.55 -4.26 -0.17
N ASP A 146 0.29 -4.58 0.15
CA ASP A 146 -0.11 -5.90 0.67
C ASP A 146 -0.57 -6.86 -0.43
N ILE A 147 0.30 -7.08 -1.43
CA ILE A 147 -0.01 -7.92 -2.61
C ILE A 147 0.78 -9.24 -2.66
N ARG A 148 1.41 -9.64 -1.56
CA ARG A 148 2.18 -10.88 -1.43
C ARG A 148 1.86 -11.56 -0.11
N LEU A 149 2.73 -12.48 0.32
CA LEU A 149 2.56 -13.29 1.52
C LEU A 149 2.43 -12.44 2.78
N LEU A 150 3.41 -11.56 3.02
CA LEU A 150 3.45 -10.64 4.16
C LEU A 150 3.50 -9.19 3.69
N PRO A 151 2.96 -8.23 4.46
CA PRO A 151 3.04 -6.82 4.14
C PRO A 151 4.43 -6.24 4.50
N PRO A 152 4.91 -5.22 3.76
CA PRO A 152 6.03 -4.41 4.19
C PRO A 152 5.61 -3.46 5.31
N THR A 153 6.59 -2.99 6.09
CA THR A 153 6.40 -1.94 7.10
C THR A 153 7.49 -0.87 6.96
N TYR A 154 7.28 0.25 7.62
CA TYR A 154 8.19 1.39 7.64
C TYR A 154 8.43 1.82 9.06
N GLN A 155 9.69 2.00 9.46
CA GLN A 155 10.04 2.48 10.78
C GLN A 155 10.11 4.00 10.83
N GLY A 156 9.46 4.62 11.81
CA GLY A 156 9.48 6.06 11.96
C GLY A 156 8.43 6.61 12.91
N LEU A 157 8.05 7.86 12.64
CA LEU A 157 7.06 8.62 13.38
C LEU A 157 5.92 9.04 12.47
N SER A 158 4.70 9.04 13.00
CA SER A 158 3.50 9.55 12.33
C SER A 158 2.64 10.30 13.33
N LEU A 159 2.20 11.48 12.95
CA LEU A 159 1.24 12.31 13.68
C LEU A 159 -0.04 12.41 12.85
N SER A 160 -1.19 12.14 13.45
CA SER A 160 -2.51 12.35 12.84
C SER A 160 -3.38 13.20 13.74
N SER A 161 -4.19 14.09 13.16
CA SER A 161 -5.09 14.97 13.90
C SER A 161 -6.42 15.14 13.16
N SER A 162 -7.51 15.07 13.90
CA SER A 162 -8.88 15.32 13.44
C SER A 162 -9.60 16.29 14.39
N GLU A 163 -8.88 17.26 14.97
CA GLU A 163 -9.44 18.27 15.90
C GLU A 163 -10.43 19.21 15.23
N ILE A 164 -10.25 19.46 13.93
CA ILE A 164 -11.12 20.32 13.14
C ILE A 164 -12.15 19.45 12.43
N ASP A 165 -13.43 19.76 12.59
CA ASP A 165 -14.50 19.01 11.96
C ASP A 165 -14.36 18.98 10.44
N GLY A 166 -14.47 17.78 9.87
CA GLY A 166 -14.29 17.53 8.45
C GLY A 166 -12.84 17.49 7.97
N LEU A 167 -11.85 17.90 8.79
CA LEU A 167 -10.44 17.91 8.42
C LEU A 167 -9.66 16.80 9.14
N THR A 168 -9.03 15.92 8.37
CA THR A 168 -8.03 14.98 8.89
C THR A 168 -6.67 15.34 8.31
N MET A 169 -5.70 15.59 9.17
CA MET A 169 -4.32 15.90 8.80
C MET A 169 -3.37 14.80 9.26
N GLN A 170 -2.32 14.54 8.49
CA GLN A 170 -1.25 13.63 8.85
C GLN A 170 0.11 14.18 8.42
N ALA A 171 1.12 13.90 9.25
CA ALA A 171 2.52 14.16 8.94
C ALA A 171 3.36 12.99 9.45
N GLY A 172 4.50 12.74 8.82
CA GLY A 172 5.39 11.67 9.29
C GLY A 172 6.78 11.74 8.71
N HIS A 173 7.66 11.03 9.41
CA HIS A 173 9.07 10.89 9.09
C HIS A 173 9.46 9.42 9.23
N LEU A 174 9.83 8.77 8.12
CA LEU A 174 10.15 7.34 8.03
C LEU A 174 11.62 7.18 7.66
N LYS A 175 12.38 6.40 8.42
CA LYS A 175 13.83 6.25 8.30
C LYS A 175 14.26 4.96 7.61
N SER A 176 13.47 3.90 7.75
CA SER A 176 13.81 2.60 7.16
C SER A 176 12.55 1.89 6.68
N THR A 177 12.75 0.88 5.86
CA THR A 177 11.69 0.00 5.38
C THR A 177 12.07 -1.45 5.64
N HIS A 178 11.08 -2.23 6.08
CA HIS A 178 11.15 -3.68 6.03
C HIS A 178 10.39 -4.16 4.81
N LEU A 179 11.08 -4.74 3.86
CA LEU A 179 10.44 -5.31 2.69
C LEU A 179 9.68 -6.59 3.07
N ARG A 180 8.71 -6.93 2.24
CA ARG A 180 7.78 -8.04 2.46
C ARG A 180 8.43 -9.42 2.55
N ASN A 181 9.58 -9.59 1.93
CA ASN A 181 10.37 -10.82 1.83
C ASN A 181 11.78 -10.63 2.39
N GLU A 182 11.92 -9.80 3.41
CA GLU A 182 13.17 -9.59 4.14
C GLU A 182 12.88 -9.60 5.65
N GLY A 183 13.79 -10.18 6.42
CA GLY A 183 13.70 -10.22 7.87
C GLY A 183 14.39 -9.05 8.57
N GLY A 184 15.16 -8.24 7.84
CA GLY A 184 15.95 -7.13 8.36
C GLY A 184 15.50 -5.76 7.86
N ASP A 185 16.02 -4.72 8.51
CA ASP A 185 15.84 -3.32 8.12
C ASP A 185 16.65 -2.99 6.88
N GLY A 186 16.03 -2.24 5.98
CA GLY A 186 16.68 -1.62 4.83
C GLY A 186 16.54 -0.10 4.87
N LYS A 187 17.48 0.62 4.26
CA LYS A 187 17.30 2.05 4.02
C LYS A 187 16.06 2.32 3.17
N MET A 188 15.53 3.52 3.30
CA MET A 188 14.51 3.99 2.37
C MET A 188 15.09 3.98 0.95
N ASN A 189 14.31 3.54 -0.02
CA ASN A 189 14.74 3.51 -1.43
C ASN A 189 13.55 3.65 -2.36
N ALA A 190 13.82 4.11 -3.57
CA ALA A 190 12.85 4.04 -4.63
C ALA A 190 12.70 2.59 -5.13
N MET A 191 11.52 2.26 -5.60
CA MET A 191 11.18 0.90 -6.01
C MET A 191 10.84 0.87 -7.49
N LEU A 192 11.53 0.05 -8.26
CA LEU A 192 11.14 -0.27 -9.64
C LEU A 192 10.20 -1.49 -9.62
N GLY A 193 8.92 -1.24 -9.63
CA GLY A 193 7.93 -2.31 -9.46
C GLY A 193 7.99 -2.96 -8.07
N HIS A 194 8.74 -4.05 -7.94
CA HIS A 194 8.92 -4.78 -6.68
C HIS A 194 10.39 -4.88 -6.26
N VAL A 195 11.29 -4.32 -7.05
CA VAL A 195 12.74 -4.40 -6.83
C VAL A 195 13.21 -3.08 -6.26
N PRO A 196 13.85 -3.07 -5.07
CA PRO A 196 14.49 -1.89 -4.53
C PRO A 196 15.64 -1.45 -5.44
N MET A 197 15.71 -0.15 -5.68
CA MET A 197 16.83 0.42 -6.44
C MET A 197 17.94 0.78 -5.45
N ARG A 198 18.70 -0.22 -5.08
CA ARG A 198 19.78 -0.11 -4.07
C ARG A 198 20.90 0.87 -4.42
N GLN A 199 21.01 1.30 -5.68
CA GLN A 199 21.91 2.37 -6.10
C GLN A 199 21.47 3.77 -5.69
N ALA A 200 20.25 3.93 -5.18
CA ALA A 200 19.68 5.19 -4.73
C ALA A 200 18.94 4.96 -3.41
N GLU A 201 19.70 4.85 -2.35
CA GLU A 201 19.20 4.79 -0.98
C GLU A 201 19.01 6.20 -0.43
N SER A 202 18.00 6.37 0.40
CA SER A 202 17.64 7.61 1.05
C SER A 202 17.63 7.41 2.56
N ASP A 203 17.95 8.45 3.30
CA ASP A 203 17.96 8.41 4.75
C ASP A 203 16.57 8.60 5.35
N ALA A 204 15.61 9.20 4.60
CA ALA A 204 14.26 9.35 5.07
C ALA A 204 13.22 9.56 3.97
N PHE A 205 11.96 9.24 4.31
CA PHE A 205 10.77 9.70 3.60
C PHE A 205 9.94 10.57 4.53
N ASN A 206 9.72 11.82 4.11
CA ASN A 206 8.91 12.79 4.83
C ASN A 206 7.57 12.99 4.12
N TYR A 207 6.49 13.13 4.88
CA TYR A 207 5.19 13.43 4.30
C TYR A 207 4.36 14.35 5.19
N VAL A 208 3.49 15.10 4.55
CA VAL A 208 2.46 15.93 5.19
C VAL A 208 1.26 16.05 4.25
N GLY A 209 0.08 16.08 4.81
CA GLY A 209 -1.12 16.29 4.02
C GLY A 209 -2.39 16.10 4.82
N GLY A 210 -3.51 16.11 4.10
CA GLY A 210 -4.81 15.92 4.73
C GLY A 210 -5.94 15.87 3.74
N ASP A 211 -7.09 15.50 4.27
CA ASP A 211 -8.36 15.38 3.58
C ASP A 211 -9.39 16.25 4.29
N TYR A 212 -10.04 17.12 3.54
CA TYR A 212 -11.13 17.96 4.04
C TYR A 212 -12.46 17.53 3.43
N ALA A 213 -13.34 17.03 4.27
CA ALA A 213 -14.72 16.66 3.91
C ALA A 213 -15.68 17.83 4.17
N PHE A 214 -16.54 18.10 3.23
CA PHE A 214 -17.51 19.19 3.28
C PHE A 214 -18.81 18.78 2.60
N ASN A 215 -19.81 19.69 2.61
CA ASN A 215 -21.10 19.43 1.97
C ASN A 215 -21.76 18.14 2.52
N ALA A 216 -21.90 18.06 3.86
CA ALA A 216 -22.41 16.88 4.57
C ALA A 216 -21.68 15.58 4.18
N ASN A 217 -20.36 15.64 4.04
CA ASN A 217 -19.47 14.53 3.63
C ASN A 217 -19.71 13.99 2.21
N GLN A 218 -20.49 14.71 1.38
CA GLN A 218 -20.67 14.34 -0.02
C GLN A 218 -19.46 14.70 -0.88
N SER A 219 -18.63 15.63 -0.41
CA SER A 219 -17.45 16.11 -1.12
C SER A 219 -16.22 16.05 -0.24
N SER A 220 -15.06 15.77 -0.82
CA SER A 220 -13.78 15.93 -0.12
C SER A 220 -12.68 16.40 -1.07
N VAL A 221 -11.79 17.20 -0.52
CA VAL A 221 -10.53 17.63 -1.17
C VAL A 221 -9.37 17.02 -0.39
N SER A 222 -8.40 16.51 -1.11
CA SER A 222 -7.17 15.92 -0.58
C SER A 222 -5.97 16.72 -1.07
N LEU A 223 -5.07 17.08 -0.15
CA LEU A 223 -3.78 17.72 -0.46
C LEU A 223 -2.68 16.95 0.27
N TRP A 224 -1.69 16.46 -0.47
CA TRP A 224 -0.59 15.69 0.09
C TRP A 224 0.73 16.06 -0.55
N TYR A 225 1.77 16.05 0.26
CA TYR A 225 3.16 16.19 -0.15
C TYR A 225 3.98 15.06 0.45
N GLY A 226 4.91 14.51 -0.32
CA GLY A 226 5.86 13.49 0.11
C GLY A 226 7.22 13.72 -0.52
N GLN A 227 8.28 13.43 0.24
CA GLN A 227 9.67 13.61 -0.17
C GLN A 227 10.48 12.37 0.23
N LEU A 228 11.10 11.72 -0.73
CA LEU A 228 12.18 10.77 -0.51
C LEU A 228 13.48 11.55 -0.66
N GLU A 229 14.20 11.76 0.45
CA GLU A 229 15.38 12.62 0.50
C GLU A 229 16.39 12.22 -0.56
N ASP A 230 16.97 13.23 -1.22
CA ASP A 230 17.98 13.13 -2.29
C ASP A 230 17.57 12.36 -3.54
N ILE A 231 16.29 12.03 -3.66
CA ILE A 231 15.77 11.29 -4.80
C ILE A 231 14.61 12.03 -5.48
N TYR A 232 13.47 12.19 -4.81
CA TYR A 232 12.32 12.89 -5.39
C TYR A 232 11.40 13.52 -4.35
N GLN A 233 10.63 14.48 -4.79
CA GLN A 233 9.46 15.02 -4.10
C GLN A 233 8.21 14.83 -4.95
N GLN A 234 7.07 14.65 -4.32
CA GLN A 234 5.78 14.48 -5.01
C GLN A 234 4.65 15.21 -4.30
N GLY A 235 3.73 15.73 -5.10
CA GLY A 235 2.49 16.35 -4.64
C GLY A 235 1.29 15.59 -5.18
N PHE A 236 0.22 15.58 -4.41
CA PHE A 236 -1.08 15.05 -4.81
C PHE A 236 -2.20 16.02 -4.48
N VAL A 237 -3.11 16.20 -5.44
CA VAL A 237 -4.38 16.89 -5.25
C VAL A 237 -5.50 15.94 -5.65
N GLY A 238 -6.47 15.74 -4.77
CA GLY A 238 -7.62 14.88 -5.02
C GLY A 238 -8.94 15.61 -4.80
N LEU A 239 -9.98 15.23 -5.56
CA LEU A 239 -11.34 15.68 -5.39
C LEU A 239 -12.27 14.46 -5.48
N LYS A 240 -13.10 14.27 -4.46
CA LYS A 240 -14.17 13.27 -4.48
C LYS A 240 -15.50 13.96 -4.29
N HIS A 241 -16.51 13.49 -5.03
CA HIS A 241 -17.89 13.91 -4.84
C HIS A 241 -18.80 12.70 -5.02
N SER A 242 -19.81 12.57 -4.15
CA SER A 242 -20.81 11.50 -4.24
C SER A 242 -22.17 12.05 -3.84
N LYS A 243 -23.17 11.85 -4.70
CA LYS A 243 -24.53 12.38 -4.47
C LYS A 243 -25.59 11.37 -4.89
N PRO A 244 -26.61 11.13 -4.06
CA PRO A 244 -27.81 10.43 -4.49
C PRO A 244 -28.63 11.28 -5.47
N VAL A 245 -29.10 10.64 -6.55
CA VAL A 245 -29.95 11.24 -7.58
C VAL A 245 -31.06 10.25 -7.90
N GLY A 246 -32.23 10.40 -7.28
CA GLY A 246 -33.28 9.39 -7.30
C GLY A 246 -32.77 8.08 -6.69
N ASP A 247 -32.95 6.96 -7.39
CA ASP A 247 -32.48 5.63 -6.96
C ASP A 247 -31.00 5.36 -7.29
N TRP A 248 -30.33 6.35 -7.88
CA TRP A 248 -28.91 6.25 -8.23
C TRP A 248 -28.02 6.94 -7.21
N VAL A 249 -26.82 6.42 -7.00
CA VAL A 249 -25.73 7.13 -6.34
C VAL A 249 -24.63 7.38 -7.38
N LEU A 250 -24.42 8.64 -7.70
CA LEU A 250 -23.38 9.07 -8.64
C LEU A 250 -22.15 9.54 -7.86
N SER A 251 -20.96 9.06 -8.25
CA SER A 251 -19.70 9.44 -7.61
C SER A 251 -18.65 9.78 -8.66
N ALA A 252 -17.83 10.78 -8.36
CA ALA A 252 -16.65 11.16 -9.11
C ALA A 252 -15.43 11.16 -8.19
N ASN A 253 -14.31 10.62 -8.66
CA ASN A 253 -13.02 10.65 -7.98
C ASN A 253 -11.96 11.10 -8.98
N LEU A 254 -11.39 12.27 -8.74
CA LEU A 254 -10.38 12.90 -9.59
C LEU A 254 -9.09 13.02 -8.79
N GLY A 255 -7.94 12.85 -9.45
CA GLY A 255 -6.66 13.06 -8.79
C GLY A 255 -5.57 13.45 -9.78
N TYR A 256 -4.66 14.29 -9.27
CA TYR A 256 -3.50 14.75 -9.99
C TYR A 256 -2.25 14.59 -9.14
N PHE A 257 -1.24 13.98 -9.72
CA PHE A 257 0.09 13.82 -9.12
C PHE A 257 1.12 14.60 -9.90
N THR A 258 2.08 15.15 -9.19
CA THR A 258 3.32 15.68 -9.76
C THR A 258 4.50 15.14 -8.97
N ALA A 259 5.59 14.80 -9.64
CA ALA A 259 6.83 14.37 -9.00
C ALA A 259 8.02 14.97 -9.73
N ARG A 260 9.01 15.43 -8.96
CA ARG A 260 10.26 16.01 -9.46
C ARG A 260 11.44 15.47 -8.66
N GLU A 261 12.62 15.52 -9.24
CA GLU A 261 13.86 15.27 -8.52
C GLU A 261 14.03 16.22 -7.34
N GLN A 262 14.75 15.78 -6.33
CA GLN A 262 15.03 16.53 -5.12
C GLN A 262 16.44 16.18 -4.59
N GLY A 263 17.11 17.17 -3.94
CA GLY A 263 18.44 17.02 -3.36
C GLY A 263 19.47 16.62 -4.40
N ASP A 264 20.25 15.62 -4.10
CA ASP A 264 21.34 15.12 -4.96
C ASP A 264 20.85 14.39 -6.22
N ALA A 265 19.52 14.22 -6.37
CA ALA A 265 18.90 13.58 -7.52
C ALA A 265 19.53 12.23 -7.87
N LEU A 266 19.74 11.36 -6.88
CA LEU A 266 20.45 10.07 -7.00
C LEU A 266 19.92 9.13 -8.10
N LEU A 267 18.70 9.36 -8.57
CA LEU A 267 18.09 8.65 -9.70
C LEU A 267 18.02 9.48 -10.99
N GLY A 268 18.75 10.63 -11.00
CA GLY A 268 18.72 11.55 -12.12
C GLY A 268 17.42 12.35 -12.21
N ASN A 269 17.18 12.91 -13.38
CA ASN A 269 16.06 13.81 -13.63
C ASN A 269 14.72 13.10 -13.53
N ILE A 270 13.83 13.62 -12.70
CA ILE A 270 12.46 13.15 -12.51
C ILE A 270 11.51 14.31 -12.77
N ASP A 271 10.69 14.23 -13.82
CA ASP A 271 9.59 15.17 -14.07
C ASP A 271 8.39 14.35 -14.57
N ASN A 272 7.52 13.99 -13.65
CA ASN A 272 6.38 13.15 -13.91
C ASN A 272 5.10 13.83 -13.47
N GLN A 273 4.07 13.70 -14.28
CA GLN A 273 2.72 14.14 -13.97
C GLN A 273 1.75 13.01 -14.28
N ALA A 274 0.74 12.84 -13.44
CA ALA A 274 -0.29 11.83 -13.64
C ALA A 274 -1.66 12.41 -13.26
N PHE A 275 -2.62 12.22 -14.13
CA PHE A 275 -4.02 12.53 -13.88
C PHE A 275 -4.85 11.25 -13.92
N PHE A 276 -5.82 11.13 -13.02
CA PHE A 276 -6.85 10.10 -13.13
C PHE A 276 -8.23 10.66 -12.84
N SER A 277 -9.24 10.04 -13.44
CA SER A 277 -10.64 10.22 -13.09
C SER A 277 -11.36 8.87 -13.05
N LEU A 278 -12.27 8.72 -12.11
CA LEU A 278 -13.14 7.56 -11.98
C LEU A 278 -14.56 8.04 -11.67
N PHE A 279 -15.48 7.74 -12.56
CA PHE A 279 -16.90 7.98 -12.39
C PHE A 279 -17.60 6.66 -12.06
N THR A 280 -18.49 6.69 -11.09
CA THR A 280 -19.24 5.52 -10.63
C THR A 280 -20.72 5.86 -10.56
N ALA A 281 -21.56 5.01 -11.14
CA ALA A 281 -23.00 5.06 -10.99
C ALA A 281 -23.50 3.74 -10.36
N ARG A 282 -24.19 3.83 -9.23
CA ARG A 282 -24.75 2.67 -8.51
C ARG A 282 -26.28 2.74 -8.51
N HIS A 283 -26.92 1.61 -8.78
CA HIS A 283 -28.37 1.46 -8.72
C HIS A 283 -28.70 0.05 -8.22
N GLY A 284 -29.35 -0.07 -7.07
CA GLY A 284 -29.60 -1.36 -6.43
C GLY A 284 -28.31 -2.14 -6.21
N GLY A 285 -28.24 -3.39 -6.70
CA GLY A 285 -27.05 -4.25 -6.65
C GLY A 285 -26.04 -4.04 -7.78
N HIS A 286 -26.24 -3.06 -8.68
CA HIS A 286 -25.41 -2.83 -9.86
C HIS A 286 -24.47 -1.63 -9.65
N SER A 287 -23.24 -1.73 -10.16
CA SER A 287 -22.27 -0.62 -10.18
C SER A 287 -21.64 -0.52 -11.56
N PHE A 288 -21.67 0.67 -12.15
CA PHE A 288 -21.05 1.00 -13.42
C PHE A 288 -19.89 1.95 -13.16
N HIS A 289 -18.73 1.67 -13.77
CA HIS A 289 -17.51 2.44 -13.59
C HIS A 289 -16.95 2.87 -14.93
N ALA A 290 -16.59 4.14 -15.06
CA ALA A 290 -15.84 4.67 -16.19
C ALA A 290 -14.61 5.41 -15.66
N GLY A 291 -13.42 5.03 -16.11
CA GLY A 291 -12.16 5.60 -15.64
C GLY A 291 -11.27 6.05 -16.79
N TYR A 292 -10.58 7.17 -16.58
CA TYR A 292 -9.57 7.70 -17.48
C TYR A 292 -8.29 7.97 -16.69
N GLN A 293 -7.14 7.66 -17.28
CA GLN A 293 -5.84 7.91 -16.70
C GLN A 293 -4.84 8.39 -17.77
N ALA A 294 -4.10 9.44 -17.48
CA ALA A 294 -3.06 9.97 -18.33
C ALA A 294 -1.76 10.14 -17.54
N PHE A 295 -0.64 9.81 -18.17
CA PHE A 295 0.71 10.00 -17.65
C PHE A 295 1.49 10.85 -18.62
N MET A 296 2.16 11.86 -18.09
CA MET A 296 3.12 12.68 -18.81
C MET A 296 4.45 12.55 -18.07
N ALA A 297 5.44 11.98 -18.73
CA ALA A 297 6.80 11.88 -18.23
C ALA A 297 7.71 12.63 -19.20
N ILE A 298 8.41 13.65 -18.73
CA ILE A 298 9.42 14.36 -19.52
C ILE A 298 10.76 13.70 -19.18
N ALA A 299 11.15 12.71 -19.98
CA ALA A 299 12.50 12.16 -19.93
C ALA A 299 13.44 13.11 -20.66
N ARG A 300 14.19 13.94 -19.94
CA ARG A 300 15.36 14.60 -20.53
C ARG A 300 16.53 13.64 -20.47
N SER A 301 17.00 13.28 -21.65
CA SER A 301 18.01 12.27 -21.90
C SER A 301 19.37 12.57 -21.25
N HIS A 302 19.81 11.73 -20.33
CA HIS A 302 21.18 11.25 -20.26
C HIS A 302 21.12 9.76 -19.98
N GLY A 303 21.11 8.98 -21.06
CA GLY A 303 21.47 7.55 -21.05
C GLY A 303 20.48 6.55 -20.46
N TYR A 304 19.25 6.92 -20.09
CA TYR A 304 18.27 5.96 -19.59
C TYR A 304 17.19 5.65 -20.63
N SER A 305 17.06 4.37 -20.95
CA SER A 305 16.07 3.85 -21.90
C SER A 305 14.63 4.15 -21.47
N PRO A 306 13.69 4.43 -22.40
CA PRO A 306 12.29 4.77 -22.11
C PRO A 306 11.47 3.71 -21.38
N THR A 307 12.05 2.58 -20.99
CA THR A 307 11.41 1.52 -20.21
C THR A 307 11.21 1.89 -18.71
N SER A 308 11.80 3.00 -18.24
CA SER A 308 11.72 3.46 -16.85
C SER A 308 10.44 4.25 -16.51
N ARG A 309 9.38 4.14 -17.30
CA ARG A 309 8.09 4.83 -17.12
C ARG A 309 7.26 4.37 -15.90
N ARG A 310 7.87 3.68 -14.92
CA ARG A 310 7.15 3.10 -13.78
C ARG A 310 7.29 3.84 -12.45
N TRP A 311 7.94 5.01 -12.42
CA TRP A 311 8.30 5.67 -11.18
C TRP A 311 7.13 6.31 -10.43
N ALA A 312 6.18 6.88 -11.15
CA ALA A 312 5.01 7.53 -10.54
C ALA A 312 3.93 6.55 -10.06
N THR A 313 4.13 5.25 -10.14
CA THR A 313 3.04 4.27 -10.11
C THR A 313 2.92 3.46 -8.84
N ARG A 314 3.45 3.87 -7.70
CA ARG A 314 3.08 3.24 -6.42
C ARG A 314 1.97 3.93 -5.66
N CYS A 315 1.40 4.99 -6.22
CA CYS A 315 0.05 5.39 -5.84
C CYS A 315 -0.94 4.61 -6.71
N ARG A 316 -1.22 3.35 -6.36
CA ARG A 316 -2.21 2.56 -7.08
C ARG A 316 -3.62 2.98 -6.73
N PRO A 317 -4.40 3.26 -7.77
CA PRO A 317 -5.50 2.41 -8.08
C PRO A 317 -5.27 1.69 -9.41
N MET A 318 -5.24 0.37 -9.39
CA MET A 318 -5.22 -0.57 -10.50
C MET A 318 -3.99 -0.58 -11.44
N SER A 319 -3.33 -1.72 -11.44
CA SER A 319 -2.29 -2.16 -12.37
C SER A 319 -2.69 -2.10 -13.83
N LEU A 320 -1.86 -1.44 -14.66
CA LEU A 320 -1.82 -1.69 -16.10
C LEU A 320 -0.43 -1.43 -16.67
N PRO A 321 0.02 -2.29 -17.61
CA PRO A 321 1.27 -2.08 -18.33
C PRO A 321 1.04 -1.25 -19.61
N THR A 322 2.07 -0.47 -19.97
CA THR A 322 2.43 0.03 -21.30
C THR A 322 1.90 1.39 -21.80
N PRO A 323 2.59 1.95 -22.82
CA PRO A 323 2.96 3.35 -22.84
C PRO A 323 2.03 4.25 -23.67
N MET A 324 2.18 5.56 -23.45
CA MET A 324 1.68 6.64 -24.32
C MET A 324 0.32 6.42 -24.98
N ASN A 325 -0.74 6.28 -24.19
CA ASN A 325 -2.08 6.56 -24.72
C ASN A 325 -3.05 6.69 -23.54
N ALA A 326 -3.87 7.70 -23.60
CA ALA A 326 -5.05 7.81 -22.77
C ALA A 326 -5.90 6.55 -22.93
N ARG A 327 -6.28 5.88 -21.84
CA ARG A 327 -7.17 4.71 -21.90
C ARG A 327 -8.45 4.99 -21.15
N ILE A 328 -9.55 4.82 -21.84
CA ILE A 328 -10.89 4.78 -21.26
C ILE A 328 -11.21 3.33 -20.89
N ARG A 329 -11.62 3.08 -19.67
CA ARG A 329 -12.11 1.76 -19.23
C ARG A 329 -13.50 1.88 -18.67
N CYS A 330 -14.38 1.01 -19.10
CA CYS A 330 -15.69 0.78 -18.51
C CYS A 330 -15.70 -0.63 -17.92
N ALA A 331 -16.16 -0.77 -16.67
CA ALA A 331 -16.38 -2.05 -16.03
C ALA A 331 -17.73 -2.05 -15.32
N THR A 332 -18.41 -3.19 -15.36
CA THR A 332 -19.65 -3.43 -14.62
C THR A 332 -19.40 -4.51 -13.59
N THR A 333 -19.77 -4.27 -12.34
CA THR A 333 -19.78 -5.29 -11.28
C THR A 333 -21.17 -5.42 -10.71
N THR A 334 -21.65 -6.67 -10.61
CA THR A 334 -22.87 -7.02 -9.91
C THR A 334 -22.51 -7.67 -8.58
N THR A 335 -22.94 -7.10 -7.47
CA THR A 335 -22.83 -7.72 -6.15
C THR A 335 -24.16 -8.36 -5.80
N SER A 336 -24.19 -9.69 -5.72
CA SER A 336 -25.35 -10.41 -5.15
C SER A 336 -25.36 -10.24 -3.63
N PRO A 337 -26.52 -10.01 -3.01
CA PRO A 337 -26.60 -9.95 -1.55
C PRO A 337 -26.25 -11.31 -0.93
N PRO A 338 -25.64 -11.36 0.27
CA PRO A 338 -25.06 -12.58 0.85
C PRO A 338 -26.06 -13.71 1.21
N TRP A 339 -27.38 -13.50 1.03
CA TRP A 339 -28.43 -14.51 1.31
C TRP A 339 -29.02 -15.16 0.05
N ALA A 340 -28.50 -14.88 -1.14
CA ALA A 340 -28.98 -15.48 -2.41
C ALA A 340 -28.37 -16.84 -2.75
N CYS A 341 -27.61 -17.50 -1.87
CA CYS A 341 -27.18 -18.88 -2.03
C CYS A 341 -28.11 -19.82 -1.25
N ARG A 342 -29.33 -20.04 -1.77
CA ARG A 342 -30.14 -21.22 -1.50
C ARG A 342 -30.82 -21.67 -2.80
N ALA A 343 -30.23 -22.65 -3.45
CA ALA A 343 -30.85 -23.81 -4.11
C ALA A 343 -29.71 -24.60 -4.78
#